data_16ff202df375152271c5d28aae207dcd
#
_entry.id   16ff202df375152271c5d28aae207dcd
#
_cell.length_a   1.000
_cell.length_b   1.000
_cell.length_c   1.000
_cell.angle_alpha   90.00
_cell.angle_beta   90.00
_cell.angle_gamma   90.00
#
_symmetry.space_group_name_H-M   'P 1'
#
loop_
_entity.id
_entity.type
_entity.pdbx_description
1 polymer ?
#
loop_
_entity_poly.entity_id
_entity_poly.type
_entity_poly.pdbx_seq_one_letter_code
_entity_poly.pdbx_strand_id
1 'polypeptide(L)'
;MLLENRCRQFRILFEQLIQTLGRNDKETLVQAFKKMVDKDTVDDLDFCFEVLAGKHKLGYTYIVTSNMGNITYDYSDYSIRDFVTKVLQNYSSSDDDILLASIATPIDCRVFISMLVNREWKLGYSNKDAMITNLSPMLAKKYPESHHEQYYYIQEKLDGNRCIAYFDYDEQQWKFQSRSGKPLKVNFDMSWVDNLLEDFGNEYPTFDGEIMTLGHAGSRDFNRTSGAINGKYTNKSDLHYYIYDIVADKLKYKHRKEILDAYAKLGTGVQCSILPVLDFVPVYPNTDYNWKLDEWLDKITDKGGEGIMLRDPEAYYQHKRTDALLKYKKLQTMDLRIVGWNEGKGKYEGAIGSFICENDEGTIRVNVAGISDMIRWSDPEAWIGKIIEVAYFDYSVSKLNNHISLRFPRMKKVRNDKNETSVY
;
A
#
# COMPACT_ATOMS: atom_id res chain seq x y z
N MET A 1 22.89 15.80 -25.91
CA MET A 1 23.27 14.49 -26.54
C MET A 1 23.27 13.31 -25.56
N LEU A 2 23.63 13.48 -24.29
CA LEU A 2 23.64 12.39 -23.29
C LEU A 2 22.24 11.82 -23.06
N LEU A 3 21.26 12.65 -22.79
CA LEU A 3 19.87 12.25 -22.52
C LEU A 3 19.28 11.48 -23.71
N GLU A 4 19.47 11.99 -24.94
CA GLU A 4 18.95 11.37 -26.15
C GLU A 4 19.57 9.99 -26.39
N ASN A 5 20.90 9.87 -26.25
CA ASN A 5 21.58 8.59 -26.44
C ASN A 5 21.12 7.55 -25.44
N ARG A 6 20.95 7.92 -24.15
CA ARG A 6 20.46 7.02 -23.11
C ARG A 6 19.01 6.61 -23.33
N CYS A 7 18.13 7.55 -23.68
CA CYS A 7 16.74 7.22 -24.02
C CYS A 7 16.67 6.21 -25.19
N ARG A 8 17.48 6.40 -26.23
CA ARG A 8 17.54 5.50 -27.39
C ARG A 8 18.08 4.11 -27.01
N GLN A 9 19.17 4.04 -26.26
CA GLN A 9 19.75 2.77 -25.80
C GLN A 9 18.78 1.99 -24.90
N PHE A 10 18.16 2.66 -23.94
CA PHE A 10 17.22 1.99 -23.03
C PHE A 10 15.92 1.61 -23.71
N ARG A 11 15.46 2.40 -24.66
CA ARG A 11 14.31 2.02 -25.49
C ARG A 11 14.56 0.71 -26.24
N ILE A 12 15.70 0.56 -26.89
CA ILE A 12 16.06 -0.68 -27.61
C ILE A 12 16.10 -1.86 -26.62
N LEU A 13 16.77 -1.70 -25.46
CA LEU A 13 16.81 -2.72 -24.43
C LEU A 13 15.39 -3.09 -23.92
N PHE A 14 14.53 -2.11 -23.68
CA PHE A 14 13.18 -2.35 -23.19
C PHE A 14 12.29 -3.05 -24.20
N GLU A 15 12.40 -2.69 -25.49
CA GLU A 15 11.71 -3.38 -26.57
C GLU A 15 12.16 -4.85 -26.69
N GLN A 16 13.46 -5.12 -26.53
CA GLN A 16 14.00 -6.48 -26.49
C GLN A 16 13.50 -7.26 -25.28
N LEU A 17 13.45 -6.64 -24.09
CA LEU A 17 12.91 -7.26 -22.88
C LEU A 17 11.44 -7.64 -23.01
N ILE A 18 10.63 -6.82 -23.71
CA ILE A 18 9.22 -7.14 -23.97
C ILE A 18 9.10 -8.39 -24.84
N GLN A 19 9.95 -8.52 -25.84
CA GLN A 19 9.93 -9.65 -26.78
C GLN A 19 10.50 -10.95 -26.20
N THR A 20 11.36 -10.85 -25.17
CA THR A 20 12.00 -12.00 -24.54
C THR A 20 11.01 -12.69 -23.58
N LEU A 21 10.80 -14.00 -23.71
CA LEU A 21 9.79 -14.73 -22.94
C LEU A 21 10.31 -15.23 -21.58
N GLY A 22 11.55 -15.69 -21.49
CA GLY A 22 12.14 -16.26 -20.29
C GLY A 22 12.69 -15.21 -19.32
N ARG A 23 12.47 -15.38 -18.02
CA ARG A 23 13.01 -14.48 -16.98
C ARG A 23 14.54 -14.49 -16.95
N ASN A 24 15.13 -15.69 -16.98
CA ASN A 24 16.60 -15.84 -16.99
C ASN A 24 17.22 -15.24 -18.25
N ASP A 25 16.52 -15.30 -19.38
CA ASP A 25 16.99 -14.71 -20.64
C ASP A 25 16.94 -13.19 -20.56
N LYS A 26 15.91 -12.62 -19.94
CA LYS A 26 15.81 -11.17 -19.65
C LYS A 26 16.94 -10.71 -18.73
N GLU A 27 17.21 -11.45 -17.66
CA GLU A 27 18.33 -11.17 -16.74
C GLU A 27 19.65 -11.17 -17.49
N THR A 28 19.89 -12.21 -18.31
CA THR A 28 21.12 -12.34 -19.11
C THR A 28 21.26 -11.14 -20.06
N LEU A 29 20.16 -10.69 -20.69
CA LEU A 29 20.16 -9.53 -21.58
C LEU A 29 20.53 -8.24 -20.84
N VAL A 30 19.96 -8.01 -19.67
CA VAL A 30 20.27 -6.83 -18.84
C VAL A 30 21.72 -6.85 -18.37
N GLN A 31 22.21 -8.00 -17.90
CA GLN A 31 23.60 -8.14 -17.44
C GLN A 31 24.60 -7.95 -18.60
N ALA A 32 24.27 -8.45 -19.80
CA ALA A 32 25.09 -8.21 -20.99
C ALA A 32 25.13 -6.72 -21.34
N PHE A 33 23.99 -6.02 -21.29
CA PHE A 33 23.95 -4.57 -21.51
C PHE A 33 24.79 -3.81 -20.48
N LYS A 34 24.64 -4.12 -19.16
CA LYS A 34 25.41 -3.47 -18.09
C LYS A 34 26.92 -3.63 -18.24
N LYS A 35 27.39 -4.74 -18.82
CA LYS A 35 28.82 -4.96 -19.09
C LYS A 35 29.35 -4.15 -20.26
N MET A 36 28.49 -3.67 -21.15
CA MET A 36 28.91 -2.93 -22.36
C MET A 36 28.91 -1.41 -22.18
N VAL A 37 28.34 -0.90 -21.09
CA VAL A 37 28.18 0.53 -20.84
C VAL A 37 28.97 0.98 -19.60
N ASP A 38 29.15 2.31 -19.46
CA ASP A 38 29.79 2.90 -18.30
C ASP A 38 28.87 2.86 -17.06
N LYS A 39 29.48 3.10 -15.90
CA LYS A 39 28.79 3.07 -14.60
C LYS A 39 27.61 4.05 -14.54
N ASP A 40 27.76 5.27 -15.05
CA ASP A 40 26.72 6.30 -15.01
C ASP A 40 25.51 5.89 -15.85
N THR A 41 25.73 5.17 -16.96
CA THR A 41 24.66 4.60 -17.78
C THR A 41 23.97 3.45 -17.04
N VAL A 42 24.70 2.63 -16.29
CA VAL A 42 24.12 1.58 -15.41
C VAL A 42 23.24 2.21 -14.32
N ASP A 43 23.72 3.26 -13.65
CA ASP A 43 23.00 3.96 -12.59
C ASP A 43 21.68 4.59 -13.13
N ASP A 44 21.69 5.12 -14.35
CA ASP A 44 20.49 5.64 -15.01
C ASP A 44 19.51 4.52 -15.40
N LEU A 45 20.01 3.38 -15.89
CA LEU A 45 19.18 2.22 -16.20
C LEU A 45 18.50 1.67 -14.93
N ASP A 46 19.25 1.55 -13.84
CA ASP A 46 18.71 1.10 -12.56
C ASP A 46 17.67 2.08 -12.01
N PHE A 47 17.90 3.38 -12.17
CA PHE A 47 16.88 4.38 -11.89
C PHE A 47 15.60 4.19 -12.73
N CYS A 48 15.69 3.89 -14.02
CA CYS A 48 14.53 3.60 -14.85
C CYS A 48 13.75 2.38 -14.32
N PHE A 49 14.43 1.30 -13.94
CA PHE A 49 13.79 0.16 -13.31
C PHE A 49 13.13 0.53 -11.97
N GLU A 50 13.76 1.40 -11.17
CA GLU A 50 13.21 1.91 -9.92
C GLU A 50 11.92 2.73 -10.12
N VAL A 51 11.87 3.57 -11.16
CA VAL A 51 10.66 4.34 -11.52
C VAL A 51 9.54 3.40 -11.93
N LEU A 52 9.81 2.43 -12.80
CA LEU A 52 8.83 1.42 -13.23
C LEU A 52 8.34 0.57 -12.05
N ALA A 53 9.25 0.27 -11.13
CA ALA A 53 8.96 -0.44 -9.89
C ALA A 53 8.17 0.38 -8.87
N GLY A 54 7.98 1.68 -9.09
CA GLY A 54 7.23 2.55 -8.19
C GLY A 54 7.98 3.03 -6.97
N LYS A 55 9.31 2.88 -6.94
CA LYS A 55 10.16 3.39 -5.84
C LYS A 55 10.12 4.92 -5.76
N HIS A 56 9.96 5.58 -6.90
CA HIS A 56 9.88 7.04 -6.98
C HIS A 56 8.43 7.48 -7.03
N LYS A 57 8.04 8.32 -6.06
CA LYS A 57 6.73 8.96 -6.01
C LYS A 57 6.80 10.21 -6.88
N LEU A 58 6.49 10.06 -8.16
CA LEU A 58 6.36 11.18 -9.07
C LEU A 58 4.95 11.75 -8.89
N GLY A 59 4.85 13.01 -8.54
CA GLY A 59 3.57 13.68 -8.22
C GLY A 59 2.77 14.12 -9.45
N TYR A 60 3.13 13.67 -10.65
CA TYR A 60 2.57 14.13 -11.93
C TYR A 60 2.46 12.98 -12.94
N THR A 61 1.61 13.19 -13.93
CA THR A 61 1.52 12.37 -15.15
C THR A 61 2.14 13.16 -16.28
N TYR A 62 3.01 12.53 -17.05
CA TYR A 62 3.71 13.18 -18.16
C TYR A 62 3.02 12.86 -19.47
N ILE A 63 2.46 13.89 -20.13
CA ILE A 63 1.76 13.76 -21.40
C ILE A 63 2.63 14.37 -22.52
N VAL A 64 2.90 13.59 -23.57
CA VAL A 64 3.62 14.08 -24.75
C VAL A 64 2.65 14.85 -25.64
N THR A 65 2.95 16.11 -25.90
CA THR A 65 2.21 16.92 -26.86
C THR A 65 3.01 17.13 -28.14
N SER A 66 2.31 17.24 -29.28
CA SER A 66 2.91 17.45 -30.60
C SER A 66 3.29 18.92 -30.89
N ASN A 67 2.86 19.87 -30.07
CA ASN A 67 3.12 21.28 -30.30
C ASN A 67 4.55 21.65 -29.97
N MET A 68 5.28 22.13 -30.95
CA MET A 68 6.62 22.69 -30.80
C MET A 68 6.51 24.22 -30.62
N GLY A 69 6.65 24.68 -29.36
CA GLY A 69 6.92 26.09 -29.11
C GLY A 69 8.40 26.44 -29.30
N ASN A 70 8.76 27.72 -29.13
CA ASN A 70 10.18 28.14 -29.15
C ASN A 70 10.93 27.50 -28.00
N ILE A 71 11.93 26.66 -28.27
CA ILE A 71 12.76 25.96 -27.28
C ILE A 71 13.70 26.97 -26.63
N THR A 72 13.57 27.17 -25.32
CA THR A 72 14.42 28.09 -24.54
C THR A 72 15.41 27.37 -23.61
N TYR A 73 15.28 26.05 -23.42
CA TYR A 73 16.15 25.28 -22.52
C TYR A 73 16.71 24.06 -23.24
N ASP A 74 18.01 23.78 -23.04
CA ASP A 74 18.69 22.60 -23.55
C ASP A 74 18.98 21.61 -22.39
N TYR A 75 18.36 20.44 -22.44
CA TYR A 75 18.54 19.34 -21.48
C TYR A 75 19.37 18.20 -22.05
N SER A 76 20.09 18.42 -23.17
CA SER A 76 20.84 17.38 -23.87
C SER A 76 21.90 16.67 -23.03
N ASP A 77 22.48 17.37 -22.06
CA ASP A 77 23.55 16.87 -21.19
C ASP A 77 23.06 16.30 -19.86
N TYR A 78 21.74 16.27 -19.64
CA TYR A 78 21.15 15.65 -18.46
C TYR A 78 21.15 14.13 -18.55
N SER A 79 21.33 13.47 -17.40
CA SER A 79 20.97 12.06 -17.27
C SER A 79 19.45 11.89 -17.23
N ILE A 80 18.94 10.68 -17.45
CA ILE A 80 17.49 10.42 -17.33
C ILE A 80 17.04 10.70 -15.90
N ARG A 81 17.84 10.29 -14.90
CA ARG A 81 17.56 10.58 -13.49
C ARG A 81 17.45 12.07 -13.24
N ASP A 82 18.42 12.84 -13.69
CA ASP A 82 18.44 14.29 -13.49
C ASP A 82 17.27 14.99 -14.17
N PHE A 83 16.96 14.59 -15.40
CA PHE A 83 15.81 15.15 -16.11
C PHE A 83 14.50 14.87 -15.35
N VAL A 84 14.27 13.64 -14.93
CA VAL A 84 13.06 13.26 -14.19
C VAL A 84 13.00 13.92 -12.81
N THR A 85 14.09 13.95 -12.06
CA THR A 85 14.09 14.43 -10.66
C THR A 85 14.32 15.92 -10.50
N LYS A 86 15.12 16.54 -11.34
CA LYS A 86 15.47 17.97 -11.21
C LYS A 86 14.63 18.87 -12.12
N VAL A 87 14.22 18.36 -13.29
CA VAL A 87 13.44 19.15 -14.24
C VAL A 87 11.95 18.86 -14.04
N LEU A 88 11.50 17.63 -14.25
CA LEU A 88 10.07 17.31 -14.18
C LEU A 88 9.46 17.43 -12.78
N GLN A 89 10.19 17.10 -11.71
CA GLN A 89 9.68 17.25 -10.34
C GLN A 89 9.56 18.70 -9.86
N ASN A 90 10.42 19.59 -10.35
CA ASN A 90 10.37 21.00 -9.96
C ASN A 90 9.22 21.77 -10.62
N TYR A 91 8.63 21.23 -11.67
CA TYR A 91 7.47 21.79 -12.36
C TYR A 91 6.13 21.24 -11.86
N SER A 92 6.07 20.74 -10.66
CA SER A 92 4.90 20.06 -10.07
C SER A 92 3.69 20.96 -9.79
N SER A 93 3.73 22.26 -10.16
CA SER A 93 2.70 23.23 -9.82
C SER A 93 1.89 23.78 -11.00
N SER A 94 2.30 23.58 -12.25
CA SER A 94 1.47 23.95 -13.41
C SER A 94 1.69 23.00 -14.59
N ASP A 95 0.62 22.67 -15.32
CA ASP A 95 0.66 21.88 -16.55
C ASP A 95 1.49 22.56 -17.63
N ASP A 96 1.55 23.91 -17.61
CA ASP A 96 2.32 24.71 -18.58
C ASP A 96 3.83 24.54 -18.42
N ASP A 97 4.34 24.43 -17.20
CA ASP A 97 5.77 24.25 -16.94
C ASP A 97 6.25 22.86 -17.35
N ILE A 98 5.43 21.83 -17.12
CA ILE A 98 5.69 20.46 -17.58
C ILE A 98 5.69 20.43 -19.11
N LEU A 99 4.79 21.16 -19.75
CA LEU A 99 4.70 21.30 -21.20
C LEU A 99 5.97 21.96 -21.77
N LEU A 100 6.45 23.03 -21.16
CA LEU A 100 7.69 23.74 -21.58
C LEU A 100 8.92 22.84 -21.48
N ALA A 101 9.08 22.12 -20.36
CA ALA A 101 10.17 21.16 -20.20
C ALA A 101 10.10 20.03 -21.23
N SER A 102 8.90 19.61 -21.61
CA SER A 102 8.69 18.57 -22.61
C SER A 102 9.04 19.02 -24.03
N ILE A 103 8.78 20.27 -24.36
CA ILE A 103 9.08 20.87 -25.68
C ILE A 103 10.58 20.97 -25.92
N ALA A 104 11.38 21.22 -24.89
CA ALA A 104 12.83 21.37 -24.99
C ALA A 104 13.59 20.03 -25.23
N THR A 105 12.90 18.89 -25.21
CA THR A 105 13.50 17.55 -25.32
C THR A 105 13.11 16.89 -26.64
N PRO A 106 14.02 16.15 -27.34
CA PRO A 106 13.70 15.43 -28.56
C PRO A 106 12.49 14.49 -28.39
N ILE A 107 11.67 14.37 -29.47
CA ILE A 107 10.39 13.63 -29.39
C ILE A 107 10.57 12.17 -28.96
N ASP A 108 11.63 11.51 -29.41
CA ASP A 108 11.91 10.10 -29.05
C ASP A 108 12.22 9.96 -27.55
N CYS A 109 12.93 10.93 -26.96
CA CYS A 109 13.18 11.00 -25.53
C CYS A 109 11.89 11.25 -24.75
N ARG A 110 11.04 12.18 -25.25
CA ARG A 110 9.76 12.50 -24.60
C ARG A 110 8.85 11.28 -24.54
N VAL A 111 8.73 10.53 -25.62
CA VAL A 111 7.95 9.29 -25.67
C VAL A 111 8.50 8.27 -24.68
N PHE A 112 9.81 8.03 -24.67
CA PHE A 112 10.43 7.10 -23.74
C PHE A 112 10.20 7.50 -22.28
N ILE A 113 10.45 8.77 -21.93
CA ILE A 113 10.29 9.31 -20.58
C ILE A 113 8.82 9.32 -20.15
N SER A 114 7.89 9.65 -21.06
CA SER A 114 6.46 9.57 -20.77
C SER A 114 6.05 8.15 -20.37
N MET A 115 6.40 7.16 -21.18
CA MET A 115 6.13 5.76 -20.86
C MET A 115 6.82 5.28 -19.58
N LEU A 116 8.01 5.82 -19.26
CA LEU A 116 8.73 5.53 -18.03
C LEU A 116 8.00 6.11 -16.79
N VAL A 117 7.71 7.40 -16.82
CA VAL A 117 7.08 8.15 -15.71
C VAL A 117 5.66 7.64 -15.43
N ASN A 118 4.90 7.36 -16.50
CA ASN A 118 3.54 6.81 -16.41
C ASN A 118 3.53 5.29 -16.15
N ARG A 119 4.71 4.64 -16.09
CA ARG A 119 4.88 3.20 -15.88
C ARG A 119 4.18 2.34 -16.93
N GLU A 120 4.22 2.78 -18.15
CA GLU A 120 3.58 2.10 -19.29
C GLU A 120 4.45 0.98 -19.88
N TRP A 121 5.78 1.00 -19.65
CA TRP A 121 6.70 -0.06 -20.04
C TRP A 121 6.40 -1.35 -19.27
N LYS A 122 5.78 -2.34 -19.95
CA LYS A 122 5.46 -3.66 -19.36
C LYS A 122 6.54 -4.68 -19.70
N LEU A 123 7.70 -4.51 -19.11
CA LEU A 123 8.91 -5.28 -19.45
C LEU A 123 8.78 -6.77 -19.10
N GLY A 124 7.90 -7.14 -18.17
CA GLY A 124 7.87 -8.49 -17.59
C GLY A 124 9.22 -8.88 -16.99
N TYR A 125 10.02 -7.89 -16.64
CA TYR A 125 11.33 -7.98 -15.99
C TYR A 125 11.40 -6.87 -14.95
N SER A 126 11.95 -7.21 -13.82
CA SER A 126 12.43 -6.24 -12.84
C SER A 126 13.85 -6.68 -12.46
N ASN A 127 14.77 -5.73 -12.34
CA ASN A 127 16.09 -5.99 -11.82
C ASN A 127 15.96 -6.70 -10.46
N LYS A 128 16.84 -7.67 -10.10
CA LYS A 128 16.76 -8.36 -8.80
C LYS A 128 16.74 -7.37 -7.65
N ASP A 129 17.54 -6.30 -7.72
CA ASP A 129 17.55 -5.21 -6.73
C ASP A 129 16.24 -4.40 -6.75
N ALA A 130 15.60 -4.26 -7.92
CA ALA A 130 14.27 -3.68 -8.07
C ALA A 130 13.17 -4.67 -7.68
N MET A 131 13.36 -5.98 -7.85
CA MET A 131 12.40 -7.01 -7.42
C MET A 131 12.26 -7.06 -5.90
N ILE A 132 13.36 -6.91 -5.18
CA ILE A 132 13.37 -6.87 -3.72
C ILE A 132 12.48 -5.74 -3.18
N THR A 133 12.33 -4.66 -3.94
CA THR A 133 11.51 -3.51 -3.55
C THR A 133 10.12 -3.49 -4.15
N ASN A 134 9.83 -4.34 -5.13
CA ASN A 134 8.51 -4.43 -5.78
C ASN A 134 7.68 -5.63 -5.35
N LEU A 135 7.97 -6.18 -4.19
CA LEU A 135 7.06 -7.08 -3.49
C LEU A 135 5.83 -6.28 -3.04
N SER A 136 5.02 -5.85 -4.02
CA SER A 136 3.69 -5.35 -3.70
C SER A 136 2.99 -6.44 -2.90
N PRO A 137 2.69 -6.22 -1.62
CA PRO A 137 2.10 -7.27 -0.81
C PRO A 137 0.70 -7.60 -1.32
N MET A 138 0.27 -8.83 -1.07
CA MET A 138 -1.11 -9.25 -1.30
C MET A 138 -2.04 -8.38 -0.47
N LEU A 139 -3.06 -7.77 -1.12
CA LEU A 139 -3.97 -6.83 -0.49
C LEU A 139 -5.39 -7.40 -0.44
N ALA A 140 -6.02 -7.26 0.73
CA ALA A 140 -7.37 -7.73 0.95
C ALA A 140 -8.42 -6.87 0.25
N LYS A 141 -9.44 -7.52 -0.33
CA LYS A 141 -10.74 -6.91 -0.58
C LYS A 141 -11.56 -6.88 0.70
N LYS A 142 -12.67 -6.18 0.67
CA LYS A 142 -13.62 -6.07 1.76
C LYS A 142 -14.62 -7.22 1.66
N TYR A 143 -14.88 -7.92 2.77
CA TYR A 143 -15.99 -8.85 2.85
C TYR A 143 -17.32 -8.07 2.94
N PRO A 144 -18.39 -8.42 2.25
CA PRO A 144 -18.66 -9.55 1.37
C PRO A 144 -18.55 -9.23 -0.14
N GLU A 145 -17.70 -8.31 -0.57
CA GLU A 145 -17.74 -7.70 -1.92
C GLU A 145 -17.57 -8.69 -3.08
N SER A 146 -16.88 -9.80 -2.88
CA SER A 146 -16.81 -10.87 -3.89
C SER A 146 -16.25 -12.13 -3.25
N HIS A 147 -17.02 -13.14 -3.14
CA HIS A 147 -16.59 -14.47 -2.69
C HIS A 147 -17.56 -15.51 -3.23
N HIS A 148 -17.05 -16.72 -3.29
CA HIS A 148 -17.84 -17.91 -3.56
C HIS A 148 -18.01 -18.70 -2.27
N GLU A 149 -18.99 -19.59 -2.20
CA GLU A 149 -19.08 -20.54 -1.10
C GLU A 149 -17.79 -21.36 -1.06
N GLN A 150 -17.02 -21.18 0.02
CA GLN A 150 -15.76 -21.91 0.23
C GLN A 150 -15.30 -21.82 1.67
N TYR A 151 -14.31 -22.63 2.01
CA TYR A 151 -13.65 -22.58 3.32
C TYR A 151 -12.54 -21.54 3.32
N TYR A 152 -12.44 -20.79 4.42
CA TYR A 152 -11.37 -19.85 4.66
C TYR A 152 -10.66 -20.12 5.98
N TYR A 153 -9.36 -19.87 6.01
CA TYR A 153 -8.62 -19.70 7.25
C TYR A 153 -8.88 -18.33 7.83
N ILE A 154 -9.18 -18.30 9.15
CA ILE A 154 -9.36 -17.06 9.88
C ILE A 154 -8.07 -16.69 10.60
N GLN A 155 -7.62 -15.46 10.43
CA GLN A 155 -6.55 -14.86 11.23
C GLN A 155 -7.02 -13.54 11.84
N GLU A 156 -6.40 -13.12 12.93
CA GLU A 156 -6.62 -11.80 13.46
C GLU A 156 -6.12 -10.73 12.48
N LYS A 157 -6.90 -9.67 12.32
CA LYS A 157 -6.47 -8.50 11.57
C LYS A 157 -5.70 -7.55 12.49
N LEU A 158 -4.41 -7.48 12.29
CA LEU A 158 -3.53 -6.61 13.03
C LEU A 158 -3.66 -5.15 12.54
N ASP A 159 -3.57 -4.19 13.46
CA ASP A 159 -3.55 -2.74 13.16
C ASP A 159 -2.15 -2.17 13.43
N GLY A 160 -1.23 -2.47 12.56
CA GLY A 160 0.17 -2.07 12.66
C GLY A 160 0.70 -1.48 11.35
N ASN A 161 2.00 -1.63 11.14
CA ASN A 161 2.67 -1.23 9.91
C ASN A 161 3.11 -2.46 9.12
N ARG A 162 2.58 -2.63 7.91
CA ARG A 162 2.98 -3.70 7.01
C ARG A 162 4.49 -3.74 6.84
N CYS A 163 5.04 -4.95 6.97
CA CYS A 163 6.45 -5.20 6.79
C CYS A 163 6.67 -6.45 5.93
N ILE A 164 7.46 -6.30 4.87
CA ILE A 164 8.03 -7.41 4.12
C ILE A 164 9.48 -7.57 4.56
N ALA A 165 9.83 -8.75 5.05
CA ALA A 165 11.19 -9.10 5.41
C ALA A 165 11.78 -10.05 4.36
N TYR A 166 12.96 -9.74 3.87
CA TYR A 166 13.69 -10.54 2.88
C TYR A 166 15.17 -10.55 3.17
N PHE A 167 15.85 -11.61 2.74
CA PHE A 167 17.28 -11.71 2.89
C PHE A 167 18.00 -11.12 1.66
N ASP A 168 18.90 -10.20 1.91
CA ASP A 168 19.76 -9.59 0.89
C ASP A 168 21.04 -10.41 0.80
N TYR A 169 21.18 -11.18 -0.28
CA TYR A 169 22.32 -12.06 -0.48
C TYR A 169 23.63 -11.32 -0.79
N ASP A 170 23.56 -10.07 -1.27
CA ASP A 170 24.75 -9.28 -1.55
C ASP A 170 25.33 -8.69 -0.25
N GLU A 171 24.45 -8.18 0.61
CA GLU A 171 24.85 -7.62 1.90
C GLU A 171 24.83 -8.67 3.04
N GLN A 172 24.43 -9.91 2.76
CA GLN A 172 24.34 -11.03 3.72
C GLN A 172 23.55 -10.66 4.98
N GLN A 173 22.41 -9.98 4.81
CA GLN A 173 21.59 -9.52 5.93
C GLN A 173 20.10 -9.45 5.58
N TRP A 174 19.28 -9.51 6.59
CA TRP A 174 17.85 -9.26 6.47
C TRP A 174 17.55 -7.79 6.23
N LYS A 175 16.64 -7.52 5.31
CA LYS A 175 16.09 -6.20 5.00
C LYS A 175 14.60 -6.16 5.28
N PHE A 176 14.11 -5.00 5.65
CA PHE A 176 12.71 -4.78 6.00
C PHE A 176 12.16 -3.60 5.22
N GLN A 177 11.03 -3.81 4.55
CA GLN A 177 10.40 -2.76 3.76
C GLN A 177 8.91 -2.61 4.07
N SER A 178 8.42 -1.40 3.90
CA SER A 178 7.00 -1.06 4.06
C SER A 178 6.16 -1.59 2.90
N ARG A 179 4.83 -1.49 3.04
CA ARG A 179 3.87 -1.81 1.98
C ARG A 179 4.17 -1.13 0.63
N SER A 180 4.79 0.05 0.63
CA SER A 180 5.13 0.80 -0.59
C SER A 180 6.58 0.59 -1.05
N GLY A 181 7.27 -0.42 -0.52
CA GLY A 181 8.67 -0.72 -0.87
C GLY A 181 9.71 0.19 -0.22
N LYS A 182 9.31 1.10 0.69
CA LYS A 182 10.28 1.95 1.39
C LYS A 182 11.00 1.16 2.47
N PRO A 183 12.34 1.27 2.57
CA PRO A 183 13.09 0.67 3.67
C PRO A 183 12.56 1.12 5.03
N LEU A 184 12.40 0.19 5.94
CA LEU A 184 12.05 0.44 7.33
C LEU A 184 13.32 0.46 8.18
N LYS A 185 13.43 1.43 9.08
CA LYS A 185 14.56 1.55 10.01
C LYS A 185 14.36 0.65 11.24
N VAL A 186 14.16 -0.64 11.00
CA VAL A 186 13.99 -1.67 12.03
C VAL A 186 15.01 -2.78 11.81
N ASN A 187 15.28 -3.54 12.86
CA ASN A 187 16.07 -4.75 12.79
C ASN A 187 15.44 -5.78 13.75
N PHE A 188 15.14 -6.96 13.24
CA PHE A 188 14.65 -8.09 14.00
C PHE A 188 15.63 -9.23 13.84
N ASP A 189 15.84 -9.99 14.92
CA ASP A 189 16.62 -11.22 14.85
C ASP A 189 15.83 -12.27 14.05
N MET A 190 16.37 -12.61 12.88
CA MET A 190 15.80 -13.60 11.96
C MET A 190 16.64 -14.87 11.88
N SER A 191 17.63 -15.07 12.76
CA SER A 191 18.52 -16.23 12.76
C SER A 191 17.80 -17.57 12.96
N TRP A 192 16.60 -17.53 13.56
CA TRP A 192 15.73 -18.70 13.71
C TRP A 192 15.30 -19.32 12.37
N VAL A 193 15.39 -18.57 11.26
CA VAL A 193 15.05 -19.07 9.91
C VAL A 193 16.06 -20.10 9.45
N ASP A 194 17.32 -20.00 9.87
CA ASP A 194 18.41 -20.89 9.47
C ASP A 194 18.12 -22.37 9.81
N ASN A 195 17.31 -22.60 10.85
CA ASN A 195 16.99 -23.95 11.29
C ASN A 195 16.13 -24.77 10.30
N LEU A 196 15.53 -24.14 9.30
CA LEU A 196 14.70 -24.79 8.28
C LEU A 196 15.17 -24.54 6.85
N LEU A 197 16.33 -23.91 6.67
CA LEU A 197 16.82 -23.60 5.30
C LEU A 197 17.03 -24.84 4.45
N GLU A 198 17.56 -25.92 5.03
CA GLU A 198 17.78 -27.19 4.31
C GLU A 198 16.47 -27.80 3.81
N ASP A 199 15.40 -27.69 4.59
CA ASP A 199 14.08 -28.21 4.23
C ASP A 199 13.42 -27.41 3.09
N PHE A 200 13.85 -26.15 2.88
CA PHE A 200 13.31 -25.24 1.85
C PHE A 200 14.30 -24.93 0.72
N GLY A 201 15.26 -25.81 0.47
CA GLY A 201 16.15 -25.72 -0.69
C GLY A 201 17.26 -24.69 -0.53
N ASN A 202 17.63 -24.35 0.71
CA ASN A 202 18.70 -23.41 1.06
C ASN A 202 18.48 -21.97 0.56
N GLU A 203 17.22 -21.58 0.33
CA GLU A 203 16.85 -20.21 0.00
C GLU A 203 16.08 -19.58 1.15
N TYR A 204 16.49 -18.37 1.56
CA TYR A 204 15.76 -17.60 2.57
C TYR A 204 14.36 -17.20 2.05
N PRO A 205 13.30 -17.53 2.80
CA PRO A 205 11.96 -17.10 2.42
C PRO A 205 11.80 -15.59 2.56
N THR A 206 10.91 -15.01 1.77
CA THR A 206 10.45 -13.64 1.97
C THR A 206 9.18 -13.68 2.79
N PHE A 207 9.17 -13.02 3.95
CA PHE A 207 8.04 -12.99 4.85
C PHE A 207 7.19 -11.75 4.66
N ASP A 208 5.89 -11.94 4.82
CA ASP A 208 4.88 -10.89 4.82
C ASP A 208 4.22 -10.81 6.18
N GLY A 209 4.24 -9.65 6.82
CA GLY A 209 3.78 -9.49 8.18
C GLY A 209 3.43 -8.07 8.55
N GLU A 210 3.20 -7.86 9.85
CA GLU A 210 2.83 -6.58 10.44
C GLU A 210 3.75 -6.28 11.64
N ILE A 211 4.28 -5.06 11.71
CA ILE A 211 5.00 -4.59 12.89
C ILE A 211 4.00 -3.88 13.80
N MET A 212 4.04 -4.23 15.08
CA MET A 212 3.26 -3.58 16.12
C MET A 212 4.12 -3.26 17.34
N THR A 213 3.74 -2.24 18.11
CA THR A 213 4.25 -2.07 19.47
C THR A 213 3.39 -2.87 20.42
N LEU A 214 4.03 -3.59 21.33
CA LEU A 214 3.34 -4.19 22.49
C LEU A 214 3.01 -3.06 23.45
N GLY A 215 1.74 -2.68 23.52
CA GLY A 215 1.27 -1.66 24.46
C GLY A 215 1.12 -2.22 25.87
N HIS A 216 1.21 -1.37 26.91
CA HIS A 216 0.78 -1.73 28.25
C HIS A 216 -0.73 -2.02 28.20
N ALA A 217 -1.15 -3.10 28.84
CA ALA A 217 -2.54 -3.57 28.91
C ALA A 217 -3.17 -3.97 27.56
N GLY A 218 -2.37 -4.42 26.57
CA GLY A 218 -2.89 -4.94 25.31
C GLY A 218 -3.41 -3.89 24.32
N SER A 219 -3.26 -2.60 24.62
CA SER A 219 -3.63 -1.54 23.68
C SER A 219 -2.66 -1.50 22.49
N ARG A 220 -3.19 -1.64 21.30
CA ARG A 220 -2.46 -1.58 20.02
C ARG A 220 -2.53 -0.15 19.53
N ASP A 221 -1.39 0.54 19.50
CA ASP A 221 -1.31 1.94 19.10
C ASP A 221 -0.57 2.06 17.76
N PHE A 222 -1.32 2.20 16.67
CA PHE A 222 -0.78 2.44 15.32
C PHE A 222 0.14 3.68 15.28
N ASN A 223 -0.25 4.76 15.96
CA ASN A 223 0.54 5.99 15.98
C ASN A 223 1.87 5.80 16.71
N ARG A 224 1.87 5.03 17.79
CA ARG A 224 3.07 4.68 18.56
C ARG A 224 4.00 3.81 17.72
N THR A 225 3.47 2.79 17.05
CA THR A 225 4.22 1.90 16.14
C THR A 225 4.86 2.71 15.01
N SER A 226 4.08 3.53 14.31
CA SER A 226 4.57 4.39 13.24
C SER A 226 5.62 5.40 13.74
N GLY A 227 5.44 5.94 14.94
CA GLY A 227 6.39 6.84 15.58
C GLY A 227 7.71 6.15 15.92
N ALA A 228 7.68 4.93 16.44
CA ALA A 228 8.87 4.14 16.78
C ALA A 228 9.65 3.75 15.50
N ILE A 229 8.97 3.32 14.44
CA ILE A 229 9.59 2.97 13.15
C ILE A 229 10.28 4.21 12.53
N ASN A 230 9.64 5.38 12.59
CA ASN A 230 10.15 6.62 12.00
C ASN A 230 11.14 7.38 12.89
N GLY A 231 11.53 6.80 14.03
CA GLY A 231 12.54 7.37 14.91
C GLY A 231 12.08 8.55 15.78
N LYS A 232 10.76 8.76 15.91
CA LYS A 232 10.20 9.76 16.85
C LYS A 232 10.28 9.32 18.31
N TYR A 233 10.41 8.01 18.54
CA TYR A 233 10.57 7.39 19.87
C TYR A 233 11.86 6.58 19.89
N THR A 234 12.58 6.62 21.00
CA THR A 234 13.91 6.01 21.13
C THR A 234 13.86 4.50 21.40
N ASN A 235 12.75 3.99 21.91
CA ASN A 235 12.65 2.59 22.30
C ASN A 235 12.05 1.72 21.19
N LYS A 236 12.91 1.04 20.44
CA LYS A 236 12.52 0.06 19.42
C LYS A 236 12.38 -1.37 19.98
N SER A 237 12.73 -1.59 21.24
CA SER A 237 12.61 -2.91 21.90
C SER A 237 11.16 -3.36 22.04
N ASP A 238 10.21 -2.41 22.01
CA ASP A 238 8.77 -2.69 22.07
C ASP A 238 8.18 -3.11 20.72
N LEU A 239 8.94 -3.00 19.63
CA LEU A 239 8.48 -3.42 18.31
C LEU A 239 8.49 -4.94 18.23
N HIS A 240 7.40 -5.50 17.69
CA HIS A 240 7.25 -6.92 17.45
C HIS A 240 6.78 -7.15 16.02
N TYR A 241 7.38 -8.13 15.33
CA TYR A 241 7.06 -8.49 13.94
C TYR A 241 6.20 -9.76 13.93
N TYR A 242 4.95 -9.60 13.54
CA TYR A 242 3.99 -10.70 13.37
C TYR A 242 3.96 -11.12 11.91
N ILE A 243 4.42 -12.33 11.64
CA ILE A 243 4.50 -12.91 10.30
C ILE A 243 3.22 -13.71 10.05
N TYR A 244 2.53 -13.45 8.96
CA TYR A 244 1.28 -14.12 8.64
C TYR A 244 1.24 -14.76 7.25
N ASP A 245 2.25 -14.51 6.40
CA ASP A 245 2.35 -15.14 5.09
C ASP A 245 3.81 -15.23 4.63
N ILE A 246 4.03 -16.06 3.61
CA ILE A 246 5.27 -16.16 2.85
C ILE A 246 4.99 -15.68 1.42
N VAL A 247 5.87 -14.85 0.88
CA VAL A 247 5.78 -14.38 -0.50
C VAL A 247 6.29 -15.48 -1.42
N ALA A 248 5.37 -16.32 -1.90
CA ALA A 248 5.67 -17.45 -2.77
C ALA A 248 4.57 -17.64 -3.83
N ASP A 249 4.83 -17.13 -5.04
CA ASP A 249 3.87 -17.08 -6.15
C ASP A 249 3.42 -18.46 -6.66
N LYS A 250 4.22 -19.49 -6.38
CA LYS A 250 3.96 -20.85 -6.84
C LYS A 250 3.38 -21.77 -5.77
N LEU A 251 3.19 -21.27 -4.54
CA LEU A 251 2.63 -22.05 -3.43
C LEU A 251 1.24 -21.54 -3.06
N LYS A 252 0.29 -22.45 -2.91
CA LYS A 252 -1.03 -22.15 -2.36
C LYS A 252 -0.92 -21.80 -0.88
N TYR A 253 -1.87 -21.01 -0.35
CA TYR A 253 -1.81 -20.55 1.03
C TYR A 253 -1.73 -21.71 2.04
N LYS A 254 -2.46 -22.79 1.83
CA LYS A 254 -2.39 -23.98 2.72
C LYS A 254 -0.96 -24.50 2.89
N HIS A 255 -0.15 -24.53 1.83
CA HIS A 255 1.24 -24.97 1.90
C HIS A 255 2.15 -23.92 2.53
N ARG A 256 1.92 -22.62 2.23
CA ARG A 256 2.65 -21.53 2.91
C ARG A 256 2.39 -21.54 4.42
N LYS A 257 1.15 -21.86 4.80
CA LYS A 257 0.75 -22.03 6.21
C LYS A 257 1.47 -23.20 6.87
N GLU A 258 1.58 -24.34 6.22
CA GLU A 258 2.31 -25.51 6.74
C GLU A 258 3.76 -25.16 7.04
N ILE A 259 4.42 -24.39 6.17
CA ILE A 259 5.77 -23.87 6.38
C ILE A 259 5.81 -22.92 7.59
N LEU A 260 4.88 -21.98 7.69
CA LEU A 260 4.80 -21.08 8.83
C LEU A 260 4.55 -21.82 10.14
N ASP A 261 3.71 -22.84 10.14
CA ASP A 261 3.46 -23.69 11.31
C ASP A 261 4.72 -24.47 11.75
N ALA A 262 5.57 -24.87 10.80
CA ALA A 262 6.84 -25.50 11.11
C ALA A 262 7.79 -24.51 11.81
N TYR A 263 7.92 -23.29 11.29
CA TYR A 263 8.69 -22.24 11.96
C TYR A 263 8.12 -21.89 13.37
N ALA A 264 6.81 -21.80 13.50
CA ALA A 264 6.18 -21.54 14.79
C ALA A 264 6.52 -22.57 15.86
N LYS A 265 6.65 -23.85 15.50
CA LYS A 265 6.99 -24.95 16.40
C LYS A 265 8.44 -24.90 16.88
N LEU A 266 9.34 -24.39 16.05
CA LEU A 266 10.76 -24.24 16.41
C LEU A 266 11.03 -23.02 17.28
N GLY A 267 10.13 -22.05 17.25
CA GLY A 267 10.26 -20.77 17.94
C GLY A 267 10.93 -19.71 17.06
N THR A 268 10.45 -18.49 17.16
CA THR A 268 10.78 -17.37 16.28
C THR A 268 11.54 -16.23 16.96
N GLY A 269 12.15 -16.48 18.11
CA GLY A 269 12.87 -15.46 18.88
C GLY A 269 11.93 -14.51 19.65
N VAL A 270 12.52 -13.47 20.25
CA VAL A 270 11.83 -12.62 21.24
C VAL A 270 10.91 -11.59 20.56
N GLN A 271 11.30 -11.05 19.41
CA GLN A 271 10.58 -9.96 18.72
C GLN A 271 9.89 -10.38 17.42
N CYS A 272 9.84 -11.67 17.14
CA CYS A 272 9.15 -12.22 15.98
C CYS A 272 8.13 -13.27 16.44
N SER A 273 7.00 -13.37 15.74
CA SER A 273 6.02 -14.44 15.95
C SER A 273 5.31 -14.76 14.66
N ILE A 274 5.02 -16.03 14.45
CA ILE A 274 4.09 -16.44 13.40
C ILE A 274 2.67 -16.19 13.93
N LEU A 275 1.89 -15.41 13.19
CA LEU A 275 0.50 -15.15 13.55
C LEU A 275 -0.33 -16.43 13.35
N PRO A 276 -0.97 -16.93 14.39
CA PRO A 276 -1.71 -18.18 14.31
C PRO A 276 -2.96 -18.05 13.43
N VAL A 277 -3.31 -19.13 12.77
CA VAL A 277 -4.65 -19.32 12.24
C VAL A 277 -5.58 -19.67 13.40
N LEU A 278 -6.69 -18.94 13.53
CA LEU A 278 -7.64 -19.07 14.61
C LEU A 278 -8.65 -20.18 14.37
N ASP A 279 -9.09 -20.32 13.09
CA ASP A 279 -10.10 -21.32 12.71
C ASP A 279 -10.05 -21.56 11.19
N PHE A 280 -10.76 -22.63 10.76
CA PHE A 280 -10.98 -22.94 9.37
C PHE A 280 -12.48 -23.21 9.15
N VAL A 281 -13.16 -22.25 8.54
CA VAL A 281 -14.63 -22.23 8.50
C VAL A 281 -15.19 -22.09 7.11
N PRO A 282 -16.37 -22.68 6.85
CA PRO A 282 -17.12 -22.38 5.64
C PRO A 282 -17.65 -20.96 5.69
N VAL A 283 -17.63 -20.27 4.56
CA VAL A 283 -18.19 -18.93 4.36
C VAL A 283 -19.19 -19.00 3.22
N TYR A 284 -20.39 -18.51 3.49
CA TYR A 284 -21.50 -18.54 2.53
C TYR A 284 -21.78 -17.09 2.07
N PRO A 285 -21.81 -16.83 0.75
CA PRO A 285 -22.09 -15.49 0.25
C PRO A 285 -23.54 -15.08 0.50
N ASN A 286 -23.74 -13.82 0.84
CA ASN A 286 -25.06 -13.19 0.96
C ASN A 286 -26.05 -13.88 1.91
N THR A 287 -25.58 -14.50 2.98
CA THR A 287 -26.42 -15.16 3.98
C THR A 287 -26.07 -14.72 5.40
N ASP A 288 -27.06 -14.80 6.29
CA ASP A 288 -26.88 -14.62 7.73
C ASP A 288 -26.29 -15.86 8.43
N TYR A 289 -25.91 -16.88 7.66
CA TYR A 289 -25.35 -18.14 8.18
C TYR A 289 -23.87 -18.08 8.54
N ASN A 290 -23.23 -16.91 8.47
CA ASN A 290 -21.81 -16.76 8.76
C ASN A 290 -21.52 -16.47 10.26
N TRP A 291 -22.36 -17.02 11.15
CA TRP A 291 -22.28 -16.78 12.60
C TRP A 291 -20.90 -17.05 13.21
N LYS A 292 -20.12 -17.97 12.65
CA LYS A 292 -18.73 -18.19 13.10
C LYS A 292 -17.81 -17.04 12.79
N LEU A 293 -18.04 -16.33 11.70
CA LEU A 293 -17.27 -15.09 11.38
C LEU A 293 -17.61 -14.00 12.37
N ASP A 294 -18.89 -13.83 12.71
CA ASP A 294 -19.33 -12.83 13.66
C ASP A 294 -18.84 -13.17 15.08
N GLU A 295 -18.86 -14.45 15.46
CA GLU A 295 -18.30 -14.91 16.73
C GLU A 295 -16.80 -14.58 16.85
N TRP A 296 -16.01 -14.84 15.79
CA TRP A 296 -14.60 -14.50 15.81
C TRP A 296 -14.36 -12.98 15.77
N LEU A 297 -15.19 -12.26 14.98
CA LEU A 297 -15.13 -10.80 14.93
C LEU A 297 -15.37 -10.19 16.32
N ASP A 298 -16.42 -10.64 17.02
CA ASP A 298 -16.74 -10.18 18.38
C ASP A 298 -15.62 -10.54 19.36
N LYS A 299 -15.14 -11.80 19.37
CA LYS A 299 -14.02 -12.22 20.21
C LYS A 299 -12.76 -11.36 20.05
N ILE A 300 -12.48 -10.93 18.83
CA ILE A 300 -11.29 -10.10 18.53
C ILE A 300 -11.55 -8.64 18.91
N THR A 301 -12.72 -8.10 18.57
CA THR A 301 -13.06 -6.70 18.86
C THR A 301 -13.26 -6.44 20.35
N ASP A 302 -13.81 -7.39 21.10
CA ASP A 302 -13.94 -7.31 22.56
C ASP A 302 -12.58 -7.23 23.28
N LYS A 303 -11.52 -7.77 22.65
CA LYS A 303 -10.13 -7.65 23.11
C LYS A 303 -9.41 -6.42 22.55
N GLY A 304 -10.13 -5.49 21.90
CA GLY A 304 -9.57 -4.30 21.28
C GLY A 304 -8.85 -4.54 19.96
N GLY A 305 -9.07 -5.69 19.30
CA GLY A 305 -8.56 -5.99 17.97
C GLY A 305 -9.35 -5.28 16.86
N GLU A 306 -8.76 -5.18 15.66
CA GLU A 306 -9.36 -4.44 14.53
C GLU A 306 -10.44 -5.24 13.78
N GLY A 307 -10.34 -6.57 13.80
CA GLY A 307 -11.21 -7.48 13.06
C GLY A 307 -10.49 -8.76 12.65
N ILE A 308 -10.98 -9.41 11.61
CA ILE A 308 -10.44 -10.68 11.11
C ILE A 308 -10.08 -10.61 9.62
N MET A 309 -9.16 -11.48 9.22
CA MET A 309 -8.76 -11.74 7.84
C MET A 309 -9.19 -13.14 7.46
N LEU A 310 -9.75 -13.28 6.27
CA LEU A 310 -10.13 -14.54 5.67
C LEU A 310 -9.17 -14.85 4.53
N ARG A 311 -8.52 -16.01 4.56
CA ARG A 311 -7.54 -16.44 3.57
C ARG A 311 -8.03 -17.69 2.86
N ASP A 312 -8.08 -17.59 1.53
CA ASP A 312 -8.39 -18.72 0.68
C ASP A 312 -7.25 -19.75 0.70
N PRO A 313 -7.48 -21.00 1.16
CA PRO A 313 -6.46 -22.04 1.25
C PRO A 313 -5.85 -22.41 -0.09
N GLU A 314 -6.62 -22.29 -1.18
CA GLU A 314 -6.23 -22.72 -2.52
C GLU A 314 -5.56 -21.58 -3.32
N ALA A 315 -5.52 -20.36 -2.77
CA ALA A 315 -4.98 -19.23 -3.48
C ALA A 315 -3.44 -19.17 -3.45
N TYR A 316 -2.87 -18.81 -4.58
CA TYR A 316 -1.46 -18.40 -4.70
C TYR A 316 -1.25 -17.00 -4.13
N TYR A 317 -0.02 -16.67 -3.78
CA TYR A 317 0.32 -15.30 -3.41
C TYR A 317 0.18 -14.38 -4.62
N GLN A 318 -0.49 -13.23 -4.46
CA GLN A 318 -0.77 -12.29 -5.54
C GLN A 318 -0.32 -10.88 -5.15
N HIS A 319 0.54 -10.28 -5.94
CA HIS A 319 1.08 -8.93 -5.73
C HIS A 319 0.09 -7.80 -6.05
N LYS A 320 -1.18 -7.99 -5.70
CA LYS A 320 -2.28 -7.06 -5.98
C LYS A 320 -3.39 -7.19 -4.96
N ARG A 321 -4.40 -6.33 -5.09
CA ARG A 321 -5.66 -6.51 -4.37
C ARG A 321 -6.46 -7.68 -4.94
N THR A 322 -6.87 -8.60 -4.08
CA THR A 322 -7.52 -9.86 -4.48
C THR A 322 -8.66 -10.23 -3.52
N ASP A 323 -9.59 -11.03 -4.01
CA ASP A 323 -10.66 -11.68 -3.25
C ASP A 323 -10.21 -12.96 -2.52
N ALA A 324 -9.07 -13.52 -2.91
CA ALA A 324 -8.44 -14.62 -2.17
C ALA A 324 -7.99 -14.24 -0.75
N LEU A 325 -7.99 -12.94 -0.43
CA LEU A 325 -7.74 -12.38 0.88
C LEU A 325 -8.82 -11.35 1.18
N LEU A 326 -9.66 -11.61 2.19
CA LEU A 326 -10.74 -10.72 2.58
C LEU A 326 -10.49 -10.16 3.98
N LYS A 327 -10.93 -8.94 4.22
CA LYS A 327 -10.94 -8.31 5.54
C LYS A 327 -12.37 -8.14 6.01
N TYR A 328 -12.65 -8.57 7.23
CA TYR A 328 -13.93 -8.44 7.90
C TYR A 328 -13.76 -7.65 9.18
N LYS A 329 -14.46 -6.53 9.28
CA LYS A 329 -14.35 -5.59 10.41
C LYS A 329 -15.72 -5.15 10.85
N LYS A 330 -15.89 -4.95 12.14
CA LYS A 330 -17.06 -4.28 12.69
C LYS A 330 -17.01 -2.80 12.31
N LEU A 331 -18.05 -2.32 11.64
CA LEU A 331 -18.23 -0.89 11.43
C LEU A 331 -18.90 -0.33 12.67
N GLN A 332 -18.24 0.59 13.33
CA GLN A 332 -18.86 1.42 14.35
C GLN A 332 -19.68 2.49 13.67
N THR A 333 -20.77 2.90 14.28
CA THR A 333 -21.59 4.01 13.81
C THR A 333 -21.86 5.01 14.92
N MET A 334 -22.05 6.26 14.56
CA MET A 334 -22.54 7.32 15.45
C MET A 334 -23.41 8.27 14.64
N ASP A 335 -24.27 9.00 15.34
CA ASP A 335 -25.10 10.02 14.70
C ASP A 335 -24.49 11.39 14.95
N LEU A 336 -24.14 12.09 13.88
CA LEU A 336 -23.53 13.42 13.93
C LEU A 336 -24.39 14.44 13.16
N ARG A 337 -24.31 15.69 13.59
CA ARG A 337 -24.98 16.83 12.95
C ARG A 337 -24.10 17.47 11.89
N ILE A 338 -24.64 17.73 10.73
CA ILE A 338 -23.96 18.48 9.67
C ILE A 338 -23.95 19.95 10.09
N VAL A 339 -22.75 20.53 10.24
CA VAL A 339 -22.54 21.93 10.61
C VAL A 339 -21.90 22.73 9.48
N GLY A 340 -21.50 22.08 8.41
CA GLY A 340 -20.91 22.70 7.23
C GLY A 340 -20.54 21.68 6.18
N TRP A 341 -19.85 22.16 5.15
CA TRP A 341 -19.37 21.31 4.07
C TRP A 341 -18.06 21.85 3.49
N ASN A 342 -17.32 20.97 2.81
CA ASN A 342 -16.15 21.34 2.03
C ASN A 342 -16.45 21.08 0.56
N GLU A 343 -15.96 21.95 -0.31
CA GLU A 343 -16.03 21.77 -1.75
C GLU A 343 -15.22 20.57 -2.22
N GLY A 344 -15.69 19.89 -3.24
CA GLY A 344 -15.00 18.79 -3.90
C GLY A 344 -13.84 19.29 -4.75
N LYS A 345 -13.01 18.34 -5.22
CA LYS A 345 -11.86 18.63 -6.11
C LYS A 345 -11.98 17.80 -7.39
N GLY A 346 -11.37 18.30 -8.48
CA GLY A 346 -11.38 17.65 -9.78
C GLY A 346 -12.79 17.48 -10.31
N LYS A 347 -13.22 16.25 -10.61
CA LYS A 347 -14.58 15.99 -11.17
C LYS A 347 -15.74 16.43 -10.27
N TYR A 348 -15.47 16.78 -9.01
CA TYR A 348 -16.46 17.25 -8.03
C TYR A 348 -16.27 18.73 -7.65
N GLU A 349 -15.56 19.50 -8.46
CA GLU A 349 -15.43 20.94 -8.29
C GLU A 349 -16.82 21.60 -8.41
N GLY A 350 -17.14 22.52 -7.52
CA GLY A 350 -18.49 23.11 -7.40
C GLY A 350 -19.54 22.24 -6.67
N ALA A 351 -19.19 21.02 -6.28
CA ALA A 351 -20.08 20.09 -5.58
C ALA A 351 -19.62 19.85 -4.13
N ILE A 352 -20.47 19.22 -3.31
CA ILE A 352 -20.11 18.83 -1.94
C ILE A 352 -19.02 17.75 -1.97
N GLY A 353 -17.83 18.06 -1.51
CA GLY A 353 -16.72 17.11 -1.36
C GLY A 353 -16.87 16.24 -0.11
N SER A 354 -17.16 16.86 1.03
CA SER A 354 -17.44 16.20 2.31
C SER A 354 -18.31 17.10 3.19
N PHE A 355 -19.07 16.51 4.11
CA PHE A 355 -19.73 17.26 5.16
C PHE A 355 -18.81 17.44 6.36
N ILE A 356 -18.90 18.61 7.01
CA ILE A 356 -18.30 18.86 8.32
C ILE A 356 -19.37 18.50 9.34
N CYS A 357 -19.08 17.52 10.19
CA CYS A 357 -20.04 17.01 11.16
C CYS A 357 -19.50 17.10 12.58
N GLU A 358 -20.40 17.38 13.51
CA GLU A 358 -20.11 17.49 14.95
C GLU A 358 -21.13 16.69 15.77
N ASN A 359 -20.72 16.28 16.98
CA ASN A 359 -21.68 15.90 18.01
C ASN A 359 -22.18 17.14 18.79
N ASP A 360 -23.33 17.03 19.42
CA ASP A 360 -23.93 18.17 20.15
C ASP A 360 -23.08 18.63 21.35
N GLU A 361 -22.18 17.79 21.84
CA GLU A 361 -21.23 18.13 22.91
C GLU A 361 -19.98 18.87 22.43
N GLY A 362 -19.77 19.00 21.11
CA GLY A 362 -18.59 19.67 20.53
C GLY A 362 -17.26 18.93 20.71
N THR A 363 -17.29 17.68 21.18
CA THR A 363 -16.07 16.88 21.37
C THR A 363 -15.60 16.16 20.11
N ILE A 364 -16.49 16.04 19.11
CA ILE A 364 -16.20 15.41 17.81
C ILE A 364 -16.46 16.44 16.72
N ARG A 365 -15.43 16.68 15.88
CA ARG A 365 -15.56 17.46 14.64
C ARG A 365 -14.79 16.76 13.54
N VAL A 366 -15.50 16.28 12.51
CA VAL A 366 -14.90 15.43 11.47
C VAL A 366 -15.46 15.76 10.08
N ASN A 367 -14.63 15.50 9.06
CA ASN A 367 -15.02 15.59 7.67
C ASN A 367 -15.54 14.23 7.19
N VAL A 368 -16.83 14.12 6.91
CA VAL A 368 -17.52 12.90 6.52
C VAL A 368 -17.60 12.81 4.99
N ALA A 369 -16.97 11.79 4.43
CA ALA A 369 -17.02 11.47 3.00
C ALA A 369 -18.07 10.35 2.72
N GLY A 370 -18.00 9.73 1.53
CA GLY A 370 -18.90 8.62 1.16
C GLY A 370 -20.31 9.09 0.81
N ILE A 371 -20.42 10.29 0.27
CA ILE A 371 -21.66 10.94 -0.13
C ILE A 371 -21.98 10.49 -1.57
N SER A 372 -23.26 10.19 -1.86
CA SER A 372 -23.70 9.84 -3.22
C SER A 372 -23.65 11.05 -4.16
N ASP A 373 -23.51 10.80 -5.47
CA ASP A 373 -23.48 11.89 -6.46
C ASP A 373 -24.76 12.74 -6.45
N MET A 374 -25.91 12.15 -6.16
CA MET A 374 -27.16 12.88 -5.99
C MET A 374 -27.10 13.91 -4.84
N ILE A 375 -26.50 13.55 -3.72
CA ILE A 375 -26.29 14.46 -2.59
C ILE A 375 -25.22 15.51 -2.91
N ARG A 376 -24.14 15.11 -3.59
CA ARG A 376 -23.03 16.02 -3.93
C ARG A 376 -23.47 17.22 -4.75
N TRP A 377 -24.39 17.00 -5.70
CA TRP A 377 -24.86 18.02 -6.61
C TRP A 377 -26.16 18.70 -6.14
N SER A 378 -26.61 18.45 -4.91
CA SER A 378 -27.73 19.14 -4.30
C SER A 378 -27.28 20.43 -3.61
N ASP A 379 -28.26 21.29 -3.24
CA ASP A 379 -28.00 22.49 -2.47
C ASP A 379 -27.33 22.15 -1.12
N PRO A 380 -26.09 22.61 -0.86
CA PRO A 380 -25.40 22.31 0.39
C PRO A 380 -26.10 22.84 1.65
N GLU A 381 -26.76 24.00 1.55
CA GLU A 381 -27.43 24.63 2.69
C GLU A 381 -28.61 23.81 3.17
N ALA A 382 -29.27 23.06 2.27
CA ALA A 382 -30.35 22.15 2.62
C ALA A 382 -29.92 21.00 3.56
N TRP A 383 -28.63 20.78 3.74
CA TRP A 383 -28.06 19.72 4.60
C TRP A 383 -27.64 20.19 5.97
N ILE A 384 -27.40 21.49 6.15
CA ILE A 384 -26.98 22.07 7.44
C ILE A 384 -28.05 21.79 8.51
N GLY A 385 -27.61 21.33 9.66
CA GLY A 385 -28.47 20.97 10.80
C GLY A 385 -29.03 19.54 10.77
N LYS A 386 -29.00 18.84 9.63
CA LYS A 386 -29.47 17.45 9.57
C LYS A 386 -28.52 16.52 10.31
N ILE A 387 -29.11 15.49 10.92
CA ILE A 387 -28.35 14.40 11.57
C ILE A 387 -28.16 13.27 10.57
N ILE A 388 -26.94 12.75 10.50
CA ILE A 388 -26.57 11.62 9.67
C ILE A 388 -25.92 10.52 10.49
N GLU A 389 -26.20 9.27 10.15
CA GLU A 389 -25.44 8.13 10.65
C GLU A 389 -24.11 8.06 9.91
N VAL A 390 -23.03 8.13 10.67
CA VAL A 390 -21.65 8.08 10.19
C VAL A 390 -21.04 6.76 10.60
N ALA A 391 -20.63 5.95 9.60
CA ALA A 391 -19.85 4.76 9.82
C ALA A 391 -18.36 5.11 9.86
N TYR A 392 -17.63 4.52 10.78
CA TYR A 392 -16.18 4.71 10.92
C TYR A 392 -15.52 3.42 11.39
N PHE A 393 -14.21 3.33 11.23
CA PHE A 393 -13.47 2.13 11.63
C PHE A 393 -12.92 2.19 13.04
N ASP A 394 -12.53 3.38 13.48
CA ASP A 394 -11.89 3.61 14.75
C ASP A 394 -11.85 5.11 15.03
N TYR A 395 -11.49 5.49 16.24
CA TYR A 395 -11.31 6.88 16.63
C TYR A 395 -9.98 7.09 17.36
N SER A 396 -9.49 8.30 17.35
CA SER A 396 -8.34 8.73 18.14
C SER A 396 -8.70 9.97 18.92
N VAL A 397 -8.19 10.05 20.17
CA VAL A 397 -8.39 11.19 21.05
C VAL A 397 -7.12 12.03 21.07
N SER A 398 -7.22 13.32 20.76
CA SER A 398 -6.10 14.26 20.86
C SER A 398 -5.74 14.50 22.32
N LYS A 399 -4.45 14.30 22.65
CA LYS A 399 -3.92 14.58 24.01
C LYS A 399 -3.93 16.08 24.39
N LEU A 400 -4.07 16.98 23.41
CA LEU A 400 -3.98 18.43 23.62
C LEU A 400 -5.33 19.07 23.96
N ASN A 401 -6.43 18.54 23.42
CA ASN A 401 -7.73 19.20 23.51
C ASN A 401 -8.92 18.22 23.64
N ASN A 402 -8.67 16.96 23.91
CA ASN A 402 -9.66 15.89 24.03
C ASN A 402 -10.59 15.72 22.79
N HIS A 403 -10.24 16.35 21.65
CA HIS A 403 -11.00 16.15 20.43
C HIS A 403 -10.86 14.73 19.89
N ILE A 404 -11.99 14.17 19.49
CA ILE A 404 -12.07 12.84 18.87
C ILE A 404 -12.03 13.00 17.36
N SER A 405 -11.11 12.29 16.71
CA SER A 405 -11.04 12.17 15.25
C SER A 405 -11.43 10.75 14.84
N LEU A 406 -12.29 10.64 13.83
CA LEU A 406 -12.73 9.34 13.30
C LEU A 406 -11.83 8.89 12.15
N ARG A 407 -11.52 7.60 12.10
CA ARG A 407 -10.77 7.01 10.99
C ARG A 407 -11.73 6.62 9.87
N PHE A 408 -11.55 7.22 8.68
CA PHE A 408 -12.34 6.99 7.47
C PHE A 408 -13.86 7.13 7.65
N PRO A 409 -14.34 8.25 8.21
CA PRO A 409 -15.78 8.46 8.42
C PRO A 409 -16.51 8.56 7.09
N ARG A 410 -17.64 7.84 6.98
CA ARG A 410 -18.49 7.81 5.79
C ARG A 410 -19.95 7.95 6.18
N MET A 411 -20.68 8.70 5.39
CA MET A 411 -22.13 8.81 5.53
C MET A 411 -22.79 7.47 5.18
N LYS A 412 -23.66 6.96 6.05
CA LYS A 412 -24.51 5.81 5.81
C LYS A 412 -25.90 6.21 5.36
N LYS A 413 -26.57 7.02 6.16
CA LYS A 413 -27.92 7.48 5.88
C LYS A 413 -28.24 8.78 6.66
N VAL A 414 -29.29 9.46 6.23
CA VAL A 414 -29.88 10.57 6.98
C VAL A 414 -30.75 10.01 8.11
N ARG A 415 -30.71 10.64 9.27
CA ARG A 415 -31.48 10.29 10.46
C ARG A 415 -32.60 11.27 10.64
N ASN A 416 -33.64 11.19 9.78
CA ASN A 416 -34.83 12.01 9.89
C ASN A 416 -35.71 11.71 11.12
N ASP A 417 -35.37 10.61 11.81
CA ASP A 417 -35.99 10.12 13.03
C ASP A 417 -35.36 10.70 14.31
N LYS A 418 -34.30 11.52 14.17
CA LYS A 418 -33.55 12.03 15.33
C LYS A 418 -33.33 13.53 15.26
N ASN A 419 -33.34 14.16 16.45
CA ASN A 419 -33.05 15.57 16.64
C ASN A 419 -31.75 15.81 17.45
N GLU A 420 -31.17 14.75 17.99
CA GLU A 420 -29.96 14.79 18.81
C GLU A 420 -28.91 13.80 18.28
N THR A 421 -27.64 14.16 18.44
CA THR A 421 -26.53 13.28 18.11
C THR A 421 -26.37 12.16 19.14
N SER A 422 -25.81 11.04 18.74
CA SER A 422 -25.55 9.93 19.66
C SER A 422 -24.26 9.20 19.28
N VAL A 423 -23.46 8.89 20.29
CA VAL A 423 -22.25 8.07 20.20
C VAL A 423 -22.59 6.70 20.77
N TYR A 424 -22.37 5.62 19.98
CA TYR A 424 -22.68 4.23 20.40
C TYR A 424 -21.43 3.46 20.74
#